data_83e453316a85fd854d76b6556ba21ad3
#
_entry.id   83e453316a85fd854d76b6556ba21ad3
#
_cell.length_a   1.000
_cell.length_b   1.000
_cell.length_c   1.000
_cell.angle_alpha   90.00
_cell.angle_beta   90.00
_cell.angle_gamma   90.00
#
_symmetry.space_group_name_H-M   'P 1'
#
loop_
_entity.id
_entity.type
_entity.pdbx_description
1 polymer ?
#
loop_
_entity_poly.entity_id
_entity_poly.type
_entity_poly.pdbx_seq_one_letter_code
_entity_poly.pdbx_strand_id
1 'polypeptide(L)'
;MKRLHGFTLIEVVAVMFVITALAIVAVLVGRNVLTQYREREFMEALVEEWEMLKMRARAEPSSGNMYVNGEKREVRFVTQGKTKILAFPESLAFGGESRMECNPNGKIVTAGSLYFRHFKDITWKISFQLGWGRAILTKN
;
A
#
# COMPACT_ATOMS: atom_id res chain seq x y z
N MET A 1 2.31 51.83 37.85
CA MET A 1 2.53 51.59 36.40
C MET A 1 3.27 50.26 36.25
N LYS A 2 2.65 49.23 35.63
CA LYS A 2 3.31 47.95 35.33
C LYS A 2 4.28 48.17 34.15
N ARG A 3 5.59 47.95 34.35
CA ARG A 3 6.57 47.93 33.28
C ARG A 3 6.31 46.69 32.43
N LEU A 4 5.87 46.87 31.20
CA LEU A 4 5.82 45.84 30.20
C LEU A 4 7.26 45.60 29.74
N HIS A 5 7.78 44.38 30.03
CA HIS A 5 9.08 43.97 29.52
C HIS A 5 8.88 43.58 28.05
N GLY A 6 9.49 44.27 27.15
CA GLY A 6 9.53 43.89 25.75
C GLY A 6 10.50 42.72 25.54
N PHE A 7 10.20 41.86 24.54
CA PHE A 7 11.11 40.80 24.12
C PHE A 7 12.46 41.34 23.64
N THR A 8 13.54 40.70 24.04
CA THR A 8 14.86 41.03 23.55
C THR A 8 15.07 40.45 22.14
N LEU A 9 15.92 41.10 21.33
CA LEU A 9 16.26 40.60 19.98
C LEU A 9 16.80 39.16 20.03
N ILE A 10 17.64 38.86 21.03
CA ILE A 10 18.20 37.49 21.20
C ILE A 10 17.15 36.43 21.49
N GLU A 11 16.12 36.79 22.25
CA GLU A 11 15.02 35.88 22.57
C GLU A 11 14.19 35.54 21.32
N VAL A 12 13.92 36.51 20.46
CA VAL A 12 13.22 36.27 19.16
C VAL A 12 14.05 35.38 18.25
N VAL A 13 15.37 35.62 18.15
CA VAL A 13 16.27 34.78 17.33
C VAL A 13 16.33 33.35 17.87
N ALA A 14 16.42 33.17 19.20
CA ALA A 14 16.43 31.85 19.81
C ALA A 14 15.11 31.07 19.54
N VAL A 15 13.96 31.74 19.65
CA VAL A 15 12.67 31.14 19.36
C VAL A 15 12.55 30.73 17.88
N MET A 16 12.99 31.60 16.96
CA MET A 16 13.02 31.30 15.52
C MET A 16 13.87 30.07 15.21
N PHE A 17 15.04 29.96 15.84
CA PHE A 17 15.90 28.77 15.68
C PHE A 17 15.23 27.48 16.15
N VAL A 18 14.61 27.51 17.32
CA VAL A 18 13.88 26.35 17.86
C VAL A 18 12.72 25.94 16.96
N ILE A 19 11.90 26.90 16.51
CA ILE A 19 10.78 26.62 15.60
C ILE A 19 11.27 25.99 14.30
N THR A 20 12.36 26.51 13.71
CA THR A 20 12.94 26.00 12.48
C THR A 20 13.45 24.56 12.67
N ALA A 21 14.15 24.28 13.76
CA ALA A 21 14.63 22.94 14.08
C ALA A 21 13.48 21.94 14.24
N LEU A 22 12.42 22.32 14.96
CA LEU A 22 11.22 21.49 15.13
C LEU A 22 10.50 21.24 13.80
N ALA A 23 10.41 22.24 12.94
CA ALA A 23 9.79 22.12 11.61
C ALA A 23 10.55 21.09 10.73
N ILE A 24 11.88 21.12 10.74
CA ILE A 24 12.70 20.14 10.00
C ILE A 24 12.43 18.71 10.49
N VAL A 25 12.43 18.50 11.81
CA VAL A 25 12.14 17.18 12.40
C VAL A 25 10.73 16.72 12.04
N ALA A 26 9.73 17.58 12.13
CA ALA A 26 8.34 17.27 11.79
C ALA A 26 8.19 16.83 10.32
N VAL A 27 8.89 17.47 9.38
CA VAL A 27 8.86 17.09 7.96
C VAL A 27 9.50 15.71 7.73
N LEU A 28 10.64 15.42 8.36
CA LEU A 28 11.34 14.14 8.21
C LEU A 28 10.51 12.97 8.76
N VAL A 29 9.94 13.12 9.94
CA VAL A 29 9.08 12.10 10.57
C VAL A 29 7.79 11.94 9.78
N GLY A 30 7.15 13.02 9.37
CA GLY A 30 5.88 13.00 8.64
C GLY A 30 5.97 12.27 7.30
N ARG A 31 7.09 12.40 6.58
CA ARG A 31 7.31 11.69 5.31
C ARG A 31 7.32 10.17 5.49
N ASN A 32 7.99 9.66 6.51
CA ASN A 32 8.05 8.23 6.77
C ASN A 32 6.69 7.65 7.16
N VAL A 33 5.94 8.36 8.01
CA VAL A 33 4.59 7.95 8.41
C VAL A 33 3.64 7.92 7.21
N LEU A 34 3.68 8.95 6.37
CA LEU A 34 2.83 9.02 5.17
C LEU A 34 3.14 7.90 4.17
N THR A 35 4.42 7.57 3.98
CA THR A 35 4.85 6.47 3.12
C THR A 35 4.30 5.13 3.61
N GLN A 36 4.46 4.83 4.91
CA GLN A 36 3.93 3.60 5.50
C GLN A 36 2.40 3.53 5.41
N TYR A 37 1.71 4.65 5.59
CA TYR A 37 0.26 4.72 5.45
C TYR A 37 -0.19 4.39 4.02
N ARG A 38 0.44 4.98 3.01
CA ARG A 38 0.14 4.70 1.59
C ARG A 38 0.42 3.26 1.19
N GLU A 39 1.49 2.68 1.70
CA GLU A 39 1.78 1.26 1.48
C GLU A 39 0.70 0.36 2.05
N ARG A 40 0.31 0.63 3.28
CA ARG A 40 -0.75 -0.13 3.96
C ARG A 40 -2.09 0.00 3.23
N GLU A 41 -2.49 1.20 2.87
CA GLU A 41 -3.71 1.49 2.11
C GLU A 41 -3.72 0.72 0.78
N PHE A 42 -2.60 0.73 0.05
CA PHE A 42 -2.45 -0.05 -1.19
C PHE A 42 -2.62 -1.55 -0.95
N MET A 43 -1.98 -2.09 0.09
CA MET A 43 -2.03 -3.52 0.39
C MET A 43 -3.44 -3.97 0.83
N GLU A 44 -4.13 -3.16 1.63
CA GLU A 44 -5.52 -3.39 2.03
C GLU A 44 -6.45 -3.33 0.81
N ALA A 45 -6.29 -2.31 -0.05
CA ALA A 45 -7.05 -2.18 -1.30
C ALA A 45 -6.81 -3.36 -2.26
N LEU A 46 -5.58 -3.88 -2.34
CA LEU A 46 -5.26 -5.04 -3.18
C LEU A 46 -6.01 -6.29 -2.71
N VAL A 47 -6.03 -6.54 -1.39
CA VAL A 47 -6.76 -7.67 -0.82
C VAL A 47 -8.27 -7.51 -1.01
N GLU A 48 -8.80 -6.32 -0.79
CA GLU A 48 -10.22 -6.00 -1.00
C GLU A 48 -10.65 -6.22 -2.45
N GLU A 49 -9.88 -5.70 -3.42
CA GLU A 49 -10.17 -5.90 -4.85
C GLU A 49 -10.10 -7.37 -5.27
N TRP A 50 -9.18 -8.14 -4.67
CA TRP A 50 -9.14 -9.58 -4.89
C TRP A 50 -10.40 -10.28 -4.36
N GLU A 51 -10.88 -9.93 -3.17
CA GLU A 51 -12.14 -10.49 -2.64
C GLU A 51 -13.35 -10.08 -3.51
N MET A 52 -13.38 -8.83 -3.96
CA MET A 52 -14.41 -8.35 -4.90
C MET A 52 -14.35 -9.08 -6.25
N LEU A 53 -13.15 -9.36 -6.77
CA LEU A 53 -12.97 -10.16 -7.99
C LEU A 53 -13.58 -11.55 -7.83
N LYS A 54 -13.33 -12.24 -6.71
CA LYS A 54 -13.91 -13.54 -6.38
C LYS A 54 -15.45 -13.50 -6.29
N MET A 55 -15.99 -12.44 -5.69
CA MET A 55 -17.45 -12.25 -5.62
C MET A 55 -18.06 -12.06 -7.00
N ARG A 56 -17.44 -11.23 -7.86
CA ARG A 56 -17.88 -11.01 -9.23
C ARG A 56 -17.81 -12.30 -10.07
N ALA A 57 -16.73 -13.07 -9.91
CA ALA A 57 -16.57 -14.35 -10.58
C ALA A 57 -17.71 -15.36 -10.25
N ARG A 58 -18.26 -15.27 -9.02
CA ARG A 58 -19.43 -16.08 -8.62
C ARG A 58 -20.75 -15.53 -9.13
N ALA A 59 -20.92 -14.21 -9.08
CA ALA A 59 -22.18 -13.58 -9.48
C ALA A 59 -22.47 -13.75 -10.96
N GLU A 60 -21.42 -13.70 -11.76
CA GLU A 60 -21.47 -13.91 -13.20
C GLU A 60 -20.42 -15.00 -13.52
N PRO A 61 -20.83 -16.30 -13.60
CA PRO A 61 -19.88 -17.40 -13.65
C PRO A 61 -18.78 -17.25 -14.69
N SER A 62 -17.62 -16.74 -14.25
CA SER A 62 -16.45 -16.49 -15.09
C SER A 62 -15.18 -16.59 -14.25
N SER A 63 -14.06 -16.89 -14.89
CA SER A 63 -12.77 -16.86 -14.20
C SER A 63 -12.36 -15.42 -13.90
N GLY A 64 -11.79 -15.19 -12.71
CA GLY A 64 -11.17 -13.95 -12.33
C GLY A 64 -9.65 -14.09 -12.31
N ASN A 65 -8.94 -13.11 -12.86
CA ASN A 65 -7.49 -13.11 -12.91
C ASN A 65 -6.93 -11.81 -12.30
N MET A 66 -5.90 -11.93 -11.48
CA MET A 66 -5.10 -10.84 -11.00
C MET A 66 -3.69 -10.97 -11.58
N TYR A 67 -3.21 -9.94 -12.25
CA TYR A 67 -1.87 -9.84 -12.79
C TYR A 67 -1.11 -8.77 -12.03
N VAL A 68 0.04 -9.14 -11.49
CA VAL A 68 0.96 -8.22 -10.83
C VAL A 68 2.15 -8.00 -11.74
N ASN A 69 2.41 -6.77 -12.16
CA ASN A 69 3.53 -6.41 -13.02
C ASN A 69 4.42 -5.40 -12.31
N GLY A 70 5.64 -5.83 -11.98
CA GLY A 70 6.62 -5.01 -11.27
C GLY A 70 7.22 -3.89 -12.12
N GLU A 71 7.39 -4.11 -13.44
CA GLU A 71 7.94 -3.11 -14.36
C GLU A 71 6.96 -1.97 -14.60
N LYS A 72 5.69 -2.30 -14.86
CA LYS A 72 4.61 -1.31 -15.03
C LYS A 72 4.11 -0.73 -13.71
N ARG A 73 4.54 -1.30 -12.59
CA ARG A 73 4.15 -0.90 -11.24
C ARG A 73 2.64 -0.88 -11.04
N GLU A 74 1.97 -1.94 -11.52
CA GLU A 74 0.51 -2.06 -11.46
C GLU A 74 0.05 -3.47 -11.12
N VAL A 75 -1.11 -3.55 -10.47
CA VAL A 75 -1.91 -4.77 -10.34
C VAL A 75 -3.14 -4.62 -11.19
N ARG A 76 -3.41 -5.62 -12.03
CA ARG A 76 -4.55 -5.64 -12.94
C ARG A 76 -5.50 -6.76 -12.56
N PHE A 77 -6.73 -6.41 -12.26
CA PHE A 77 -7.81 -7.35 -11.95
C PHE A 77 -8.72 -7.46 -13.16
N VAL A 78 -8.87 -8.66 -13.70
CA VAL A 78 -9.63 -8.93 -14.94
C VAL A 78 -10.72 -9.95 -14.67
N THR A 79 -11.96 -9.60 -14.97
CA THR A 79 -13.11 -10.51 -14.98
C THR A 79 -14.11 -10.03 -16.03
N GLN A 80 -14.65 -10.94 -16.86
CA GLN A 80 -15.70 -10.66 -17.88
C GLN A 80 -15.42 -9.44 -18.76
N GLY A 81 -14.18 -9.27 -19.21
CA GLY A 81 -13.79 -8.12 -20.04
C GLY A 81 -13.72 -6.77 -19.28
N LYS A 82 -14.05 -6.74 -17.98
CA LYS A 82 -13.83 -5.58 -17.13
C LYS A 82 -12.45 -5.67 -16.51
N THR A 83 -11.70 -4.58 -16.58
CA THR A 83 -10.36 -4.48 -16.01
C THR A 83 -10.33 -3.33 -15.01
N LYS A 84 -9.83 -3.62 -13.80
CA LYS A 84 -9.48 -2.61 -12.80
C LYS A 84 -7.99 -2.61 -12.59
N ILE A 85 -7.38 -1.44 -12.54
CA ILE A 85 -5.93 -1.27 -12.35
C ILE A 85 -5.71 -0.54 -11.03
N LEU A 86 -4.75 -1.07 -10.25
CA LEU A 86 -4.27 -0.46 -9.02
C LEU A 86 -2.78 -0.20 -9.17
N ALA A 87 -2.38 1.07 -9.13
CA ALA A 87 -0.97 1.46 -9.25
C ALA A 87 -0.23 1.32 -7.92
N PHE A 88 1.04 0.89 -7.96
CA PHE A 88 1.88 0.80 -6.76
C PHE A 88 2.23 2.19 -6.21
N PRO A 89 2.27 2.37 -4.89
CA PRO A 89 2.94 3.52 -4.29
C PRO A 89 4.43 3.52 -4.68
N GLU A 90 5.02 4.71 -4.81
CA GLU A 90 6.42 4.85 -5.26
C GLU A 90 7.43 4.10 -4.40
N SER A 91 7.11 3.93 -3.13
CA SER A 91 7.96 3.23 -2.15
C SER A 91 7.97 1.71 -2.26
N LEU A 92 6.95 1.10 -2.91
CA LEU A 92 6.86 -0.35 -3.05
C LEU A 92 7.39 -0.83 -4.40
N ALA A 93 8.08 -1.95 -4.39
CA ALA A 93 8.54 -2.65 -5.58
C ALA A 93 8.08 -4.12 -5.54
N PHE A 94 7.84 -4.68 -6.71
CA PHE A 94 7.56 -6.10 -6.92
C PHE A 94 8.54 -6.65 -7.97
N GLY A 95 9.10 -7.83 -7.72
CA GLY A 95 10.07 -8.45 -8.64
C GLY A 95 9.39 -9.30 -9.70
N GLY A 96 9.49 -8.89 -10.96
CA GLY A 96 8.96 -9.64 -12.09
C GLY A 96 7.45 -9.52 -12.30
N GLU A 97 6.83 -10.60 -12.76
CA GLU A 97 5.41 -10.72 -13.02
C GLU A 97 4.82 -11.91 -12.26
N SER A 98 3.57 -11.80 -11.86
CA SER A 98 2.84 -12.90 -11.22
C SER A 98 1.38 -12.87 -11.62
N ARG A 99 0.77 -14.07 -11.66
CA ARG A 99 -0.66 -14.23 -11.95
C ARG A 99 -1.30 -15.07 -10.87
N MET A 100 -2.42 -14.61 -10.36
CA MET A 100 -3.31 -15.36 -9.49
C MET A 100 -4.67 -15.51 -10.16
N GLU A 101 -5.28 -16.69 -10.01
CA GLU A 101 -6.54 -17.03 -10.68
C GLU A 101 -7.55 -17.57 -9.69
N CYS A 102 -8.81 -17.17 -9.87
CA CYS A 102 -9.95 -17.81 -9.26
C CYS A 102 -10.91 -18.36 -10.34
N ASN A 103 -11.52 -19.51 -10.04
CA ASN A 103 -12.50 -20.14 -10.92
C ASN A 103 -13.88 -19.45 -10.81
N PRO A 104 -14.87 -19.80 -11.69
CA PRO A 104 -16.21 -19.24 -11.64
C PRO A 104 -16.97 -19.45 -10.31
N ASN A 105 -16.54 -20.36 -9.48
CA ASN A 105 -17.09 -20.56 -8.13
C ASN A 105 -16.39 -19.63 -7.08
N GLY A 106 -15.46 -18.79 -7.50
CA GLY A 106 -14.67 -17.90 -6.62
C GLY A 106 -13.65 -18.65 -5.77
N LYS A 107 -13.29 -19.90 -6.11
CA LYS A 107 -12.22 -20.63 -5.44
C LYS A 107 -10.88 -20.26 -6.04
N ILE A 108 -9.88 -20.09 -5.20
CA ILE A 108 -8.51 -19.81 -5.63
C ILE A 108 -7.93 -21.08 -6.26
N VAL A 109 -7.46 -20.97 -7.49
CA VAL A 109 -6.88 -22.08 -8.27
C VAL A 109 -5.36 -22.09 -8.17
N THR A 110 -4.75 -20.91 -8.05
CA THR A 110 -3.31 -20.75 -7.97
C THR A 110 -2.89 -20.43 -6.54
N ALA A 111 -2.24 -21.35 -5.86
CA ALA A 111 -1.64 -21.07 -4.55
C ALA A 111 -0.30 -20.37 -4.74
N GLY A 112 0.03 -19.45 -3.82
CA GLY A 112 1.29 -18.76 -3.87
C GLY A 112 1.37 -17.60 -2.88
N SER A 113 2.50 -16.93 -2.90
CA SER A 113 2.70 -15.72 -2.11
C SER A 113 3.33 -14.63 -2.97
N LEU A 114 2.81 -13.42 -2.83
CA LEU A 114 3.36 -12.21 -3.43
C LEU A 114 4.19 -11.47 -2.37
N TYR A 115 5.37 -11.02 -2.76
CA TYR A 115 6.30 -10.32 -1.88
C TYR A 115 6.55 -8.92 -2.43
N PHE A 116 6.12 -7.91 -1.67
CA PHE A 116 6.39 -6.52 -1.98
C PHE A 116 7.51 -6.01 -1.08
N ARG A 117 8.41 -5.24 -1.68
CA ARG A 117 9.62 -4.74 -1.03
C ARG A 117 9.55 -3.23 -0.87
N HIS A 118 9.98 -2.76 0.28
CA HIS A 118 10.32 -1.37 0.50
C HIS A 118 11.85 -1.25 0.39
N PHE A 119 12.35 -0.55 -0.63
CA PHE A 119 13.78 -0.55 -1.03
C PHE A 119 14.30 -1.98 -1.30
N LYS A 120 15.07 -2.56 -0.38
CA LYS A 120 15.67 -3.90 -0.50
C LYS A 120 14.99 -4.95 0.36
N ASP A 121 14.23 -4.54 1.37
CA ASP A 121 13.64 -5.43 2.36
C ASP A 121 12.23 -5.86 1.97
N ILE A 122 11.90 -7.13 2.21
CA ILE A 122 10.54 -7.63 2.05
C ILE A 122 9.74 -7.07 3.21
N THR A 123 8.82 -6.17 2.90
CA THR A 123 8.00 -5.49 3.91
C THR A 123 6.60 -6.08 4.00
N TRP A 124 6.06 -6.53 2.85
CA TRP A 124 4.73 -7.06 2.78
C TRP A 124 4.68 -8.40 2.05
N LYS A 125 3.90 -9.33 2.62
CA LYS A 125 3.62 -10.63 2.03
C LYS A 125 2.13 -10.84 1.94
N ILE A 126 1.62 -11.23 0.76
CA ILE A 126 0.25 -11.71 0.60
C ILE A 126 0.32 -13.18 0.24
N SER A 127 -0.33 -14.02 1.04
CA SER A 127 -0.40 -15.46 0.81
C SER A 127 -1.79 -15.86 0.36
N PHE A 128 -1.88 -16.62 -0.73
CA PHE A 128 -3.10 -17.14 -1.32
C PHE A 128 -3.18 -18.65 -1.04
N GLN A 129 -4.22 -19.06 -0.34
CA GLN A 129 -4.49 -20.46 -0.05
C GLN A 129 -5.45 -21.03 -1.08
N LEU A 130 -5.25 -22.28 -1.50
CA LEU A 130 -6.15 -22.97 -2.43
C LEU A 130 -7.58 -23.08 -1.90
N GLY A 131 -8.54 -23.11 -2.82
CA GLY A 131 -9.94 -23.28 -2.51
C GLY A 131 -10.59 -21.98 -2.01
N TRP A 132 -11.33 -22.08 -0.89
CA TRP A 132 -12.09 -20.95 -0.30
C TRP A 132 -11.25 -20.04 0.60
N GLY A 133 -9.94 -20.27 0.68
CA GLY A 133 -9.04 -19.49 1.51
C GLY A 133 -9.09 -17.99 1.19
N ARG A 134 -8.78 -17.19 2.20
CA ARG A 134 -8.62 -15.74 2.04
C ARG A 134 -7.19 -15.43 1.63
N ALA A 135 -7.01 -14.29 0.98
CA ALA A 135 -5.69 -13.69 0.88
C ALA A 135 -5.27 -13.19 2.27
N ILE A 136 -4.13 -13.67 2.76
CA ILE A 136 -3.61 -13.31 4.09
C ILE A 136 -2.49 -12.31 3.89
N LEU A 137 -2.69 -11.11 4.43
CA LEU A 137 -1.71 -10.02 4.43
C LEU A 137 -0.85 -10.11 5.70
N THR A 138 0.46 -10.12 5.53
CA THR A 138 1.43 -10.11 6.62
C THR A 138 2.44 -8.99 6.36
N LYS A 139 2.75 -8.21 7.41
CA LYS A 139 3.84 -7.23 7.39
C LYS A 139 5.02 -7.84 8.17
N ASN A 140 6.22 -7.80 7.57
CA ASN A 140 7.49 -8.17 8.22
C ASN A 140 8.12 -6.97 8.92
#